data_78d3b610dfa94b322fd2d6f0c75fe7a9
#
_entry.id   78d3b610dfa94b322fd2d6f0c75fe7a9
#
_cell.length_a   1.000
_cell.length_b   1.000
_cell.length_c   1.000
_cell.angle_alpha   90.00
_cell.angle_beta   90.00
_cell.angle_gamma   90.00
#
_symmetry.space_group_name_H-M   'P 1'
#
loop_
_entity.id
_entity.type
_entity.pdbx_description
1 polymer ?
#
loop_
_entity_poly.entity_id
_entity_poly.type
_entity_poly.pdbx_seq_one_letter_code
_entity_poly.pdbx_strand_id
1 'polypeptide(L)'
;LALLGLRRVEERVRGFLEFLASEYGQPCEQGLRLDLRLTHQDLAGALATTRVTVTRVLGQLREEGWLLLDDRRRLVITPLPRR
;
A
#
# COMPACT_ATOMS: atom_id res chain seq x y z
N LEU A 1 -11.89 -8.44 -17.73
CA LEU A 1 -10.70 -7.95 -18.38
C LEU A 1 -9.61 -7.71 -17.34
N ALA A 2 -8.40 -8.10 -17.72
CA ALA A 2 -7.27 -8.08 -16.78
C ALA A 2 -6.99 -6.65 -16.26
N LEU A 3 -7.09 -5.65 -17.12
CA LEU A 3 -6.81 -4.28 -16.71
C LEU A 3 -7.80 -3.78 -15.67
N LEU A 4 -9.08 -4.10 -15.85
CA LEU A 4 -10.07 -3.70 -14.87
C LEU A 4 -9.87 -4.42 -13.55
N GLY A 5 -9.50 -5.70 -13.62
CA GLY A 5 -9.23 -6.46 -12.40
C GLY A 5 -8.08 -5.89 -11.61
N LEU A 6 -6.98 -5.52 -12.30
CA LEU A 6 -5.83 -4.93 -11.62
C LEU A 6 -6.18 -3.59 -11.01
N ARG A 7 -6.95 -2.77 -11.73
CA ARG A 7 -7.33 -1.48 -11.20
C ARG A 7 -8.18 -1.62 -9.94
N ARG A 8 -9.11 -2.58 -9.93
CA ARG A 8 -9.92 -2.81 -8.74
C ARG A 8 -9.07 -3.24 -7.56
N VAL A 9 -8.11 -4.14 -7.80
CA VAL A 9 -7.24 -4.57 -6.72
C VAL A 9 -6.41 -3.40 -6.23
N GLU A 10 -5.90 -2.57 -7.14
CA GLU A 10 -5.12 -1.40 -6.75
C GLU A 10 -5.94 -0.49 -5.85
N GLU A 11 -7.19 -0.21 -6.21
CA GLU A 11 -8.05 0.65 -5.41
C GLU A 11 -8.30 0.06 -4.04
N ARG A 12 -8.49 -1.25 -3.97
CA ARG A 12 -8.71 -1.91 -2.69
C ARG A 12 -7.46 -1.88 -1.83
N VAL A 13 -6.30 -2.07 -2.43
CA VAL A 13 -5.04 -1.98 -1.69
C VAL A 13 -4.86 -0.58 -1.15
N ARG A 14 -5.07 0.44 -1.99
CA ARG A 14 -4.96 1.83 -1.54
C ARG A 14 -5.91 2.10 -0.38
N GLY A 15 -7.18 1.74 -0.53
CA GLY A 15 -8.17 1.99 0.51
C GLY A 15 -7.82 1.31 1.82
N PHE A 16 -7.36 0.06 1.72
CA PHE A 16 -7.00 -0.68 2.91
C PHE A 16 -5.79 -0.05 3.62
N LEU A 17 -4.77 0.32 2.84
CA LEU A 17 -3.58 0.96 3.43
C LEU A 17 -3.91 2.34 4.00
N GLU A 18 -4.78 3.09 3.34
CA GLU A 18 -5.22 4.38 3.88
C GLU A 18 -5.97 4.19 5.19
N PHE A 19 -6.81 3.18 5.26
CA PHE A 19 -7.51 2.87 6.48
C PHE A 19 -6.52 2.53 7.60
N LEU A 20 -5.56 1.66 7.31
CA LEU A 20 -4.58 1.30 8.31
C LEU A 20 -3.75 2.49 8.74
N ALA A 21 -3.41 3.36 7.80
CA ALA A 21 -2.63 4.55 8.13
C ALA A 21 -3.42 5.50 9.03
N SER A 22 -4.72 5.63 8.78
CA SER A 22 -5.52 6.52 9.61
C SER A 22 -5.70 5.97 11.02
N GLU A 23 -5.72 4.64 11.17
CA GLU A 23 -5.93 4.03 12.48
C GLU A 23 -4.64 3.78 13.24
N TYR A 24 -3.57 3.42 12.54
CA TYR A 24 -2.35 2.95 13.18
C TYR A 24 -1.11 3.67 12.69
N GLY A 25 -1.24 4.62 11.77
CA GLY A 25 -0.08 5.30 11.21
C GLY A 25 0.60 6.20 12.21
N GLN A 26 1.92 6.27 12.12
CA GLN A 26 2.72 7.17 12.93
C GLN A 26 3.27 8.27 12.04
N PRO A 27 3.10 9.54 12.40
CA PRO A 27 3.64 10.60 11.56
C PRO A 27 5.14 10.49 11.42
N CYS A 28 5.61 10.73 10.21
CA CYS A 28 7.05 10.77 9.95
C CYS A 28 7.27 11.83 8.87
N GLU A 29 8.54 12.03 8.52
CA GLU A 29 8.88 13.08 7.57
C GLU A 29 8.16 12.93 6.23
N GLN A 30 8.03 11.71 5.75
CA GLN A 30 7.45 11.46 4.45
C GLN A 30 5.94 11.26 4.46
N GLY A 31 5.33 11.13 5.62
CA GLY A 31 3.90 10.90 5.70
C GLY A 31 3.50 10.11 6.92
N LEU A 32 2.76 9.04 6.72
CA LEU A 32 2.32 8.17 7.81
C LEU A 32 2.99 6.81 7.66
N ARG A 33 3.75 6.44 8.68
CA ARG A 33 4.46 5.16 8.70
C ARG A 33 3.60 4.11 9.39
N LEU A 34 3.52 2.95 8.75
CA LEU A 34 2.80 1.83 9.35
C LEU A 34 3.80 0.95 10.10
N ASP A 35 3.66 0.90 11.41
CA ASP A 35 4.52 0.07 12.25
C ASP A 35 3.95 -1.34 12.41
N LEU A 36 3.12 -1.74 11.46
CA LEU A 36 2.56 -3.07 11.42
C LEU A 36 3.38 -3.95 10.51
N ARG A 37 3.57 -5.18 10.92
CA ARG A 37 4.26 -6.14 10.07
C ARG A 37 3.26 -6.73 9.10
N LEU A 38 3.25 -6.23 7.89
CA LEU A 38 2.32 -6.68 6.86
C LEU A 38 3.11 -7.31 5.73
N THR A 39 2.96 -8.61 5.56
CA THR A 39 3.57 -9.27 4.42
C THR A 39 2.65 -9.15 3.22
N HIS A 40 3.20 -9.39 2.03
CA HIS A 40 2.38 -9.41 0.83
C HIS A 40 1.31 -10.49 0.94
N GLN A 41 1.65 -11.61 1.59
CA GLN A 41 0.68 -12.68 1.79
C GLN A 41 -0.44 -12.25 2.74
N ASP A 42 -0.11 -11.48 3.78
CA ASP A 42 -1.14 -10.95 4.69
C ASP A 42 -2.11 -10.07 3.93
N LEU A 43 -1.58 -9.19 3.10
CA LEU A 43 -2.44 -8.29 2.31
C LEU A 43 -3.27 -9.08 1.32
N ALA A 44 -2.68 -10.08 0.70
CA ALA A 44 -3.41 -10.91 -0.27
C ALA A 44 -4.58 -11.61 0.39
N GLY A 45 -4.36 -12.14 1.61
CA GLY A 45 -5.43 -12.79 2.34
C GLY A 45 -6.54 -11.83 2.74
N ALA A 46 -6.15 -10.66 3.22
CA ALA A 46 -7.14 -9.66 3.65
C ALA A 46 -7.98 -9.14 2.49
N LEU A 47 -7.39 -9.08 1.30
CA LEU A 47 -8.06 -8.49 0.15
C LEU A 47 -8.57 -9.51 -0.86
N ALA A 48 -8.48 -10.78 -0.50
CA ALA A 48 -8.98 -11.88 -1.35
C ALA A 48 -8.33 -11.85 -2.74
N THR A 49 -7.03 -11.69 -2.77
CA THR A 49 -6.28 -11.72 -4.01
C THR A 49 -5.02 -12.57 -3.80
N THR A 50 -4.06 -12.52 -4.71
CA THR A 50 -2.85 -13.33 -4.62
C THR A 50 -1.66 -12.48 -4.21
N ARG A 51 -0.66 -13.14 -3.64
CA ARG A 51 0.58 -12.46 -3.27
C ARG A 51 1.25 -11.82 -4.49
N VAL A 52 1.20 -12.51 -5.62
CA VAL A 52 1.82 -11.98 -6.83
C VAL A 52 1.17 -10.67 -7.26
N THR A 53 -0.16 -10.62 -7.20
CA THR A 53 -0.88 -9.40 -7.56
C THR A 53 -0.58 -8.28 -6.58
N VAL A 54 -0.53 -8.59 -5.27
CA VAL A 54 -0.19 -7.59 -4.27
C VAL A 54 1.20 -7.02 -4.54
N THR A 55 2.17 -7.89 -4.84
CA THR A 55 3.53 -7.45 -5.11
C THR A 55 3.55 -6.47 -6.30
N ARG A 56 2.80 -6.79 -7.34
CA ARG A 56 2.73 -5.93 -8.52
C ARG A 56 2.10 -4.58 -8.19
N VAL A 57 0.99 -4.61 -7.46
CA VAL A 57 0.29 -3.38 -7.13
C VAL A 57 1.14 -2.49 -6.23
N LEU A 58 1.78 -3.07 -5.22
CA LEU A 58 2.65 -2.29 -4.35
C LEU A 58 3.80 -1.67 -5.12
N GLY A 59 4.34 -2.39 -6.09
CA GLY A 59 5.38 -1.84 -6.94
C GLY A 59 4.90 -0.63 -7.73
N GLN A 60 3.69 -0.69 -8.26
CA GLN A 60 3.11 0.45 -8.97
C GLN A 60 2.92 1.65 -8.05
N LEU A 61 2.42 1.41 -6.84
CA LEU A 61 2.20 2.50 -5.90
C LEU A 61 3.51 3.15 -5.49
N ARG A 62 4.56 2.36 -5.40
CA ARG A 62 5.89 2.92 -5.10
C ARG A 62 6.41 3.76 -6.26
N GLU A 63 6.19 3.30 -7.48
CA GLU A 63 6.62 4.08 -8.65
C GLU A 63 5.89 5.42 -8.74
N GLU A 64 4.64 5.44 -8.30
CA GLU A 64 3.86 6.67 -8.29
C GLU A 64 4.26 7.61 -7.15
N GLY A 65 5.05 7.15 -6.22
CA GLY A 65 5.43 7.96 -5.08
C GLY A 65 4.40 8.00 -3.97
N TRP A 66 3.33 7.23 -4.12
CA TRP A 66 2.28 7.18 -3.11
C TRP A 66 2.69 6.34 -1.90
N LEU A 67 3.56 5.37 -2.12
CA LEU A 67 4.00 4.43 -1.11
C LEU A 67 5.51 4.39 -1.08
N LEU A 68 6.09 4.43 0.09
CA LEU A 68 7.53 4.31 0.27
C LEU A 68 7.85 3.18 1.23
N LEU A 69 9.06 2.68 1.17
CA LEU A 69 9.61 1.81 2.20
C LEU A 69 10.70 2.58 2.91
N ASP A 70 10.64 2.59 4.24
CA ASP A 70 11.71 3.24 4.98
C ASP A 70 12.91 2.29 5.10
N ASP A 71 13.94 2.71 5.82
CA ASP A 71 15.17 1.93 5.93
C ASP A 71 14.97 0.63 6.72
N ARG A 72 13.86 0.47 7.41
CA ARG A 72 13.50 -0.77 8.10
C ARG A 72 12.44 -1.54 7.36
N ARG A 73 12.18 -1.17 6.09
CA ARG A 73 11.21 -1.83 5.23
C ARG A 73 9.77 -1.70 5.73
N ARG A 74 9.49 -0.64 6.48
CA ARG A 74 8.12 -0.37 6.88
C ARG A 74 7.47 0.49 5.81
N LEU A 75 6.17 0.27 5.63
CA LEU A 75 5.42 1.02 4.62
C LEU A 75 5.15 2.43 5.12
N VAL A 76 5.32 3.40 4.24
CA VAL A 76 5.03 4.79 4.53
C VAL A 76 4.06 5.28 3.45
N ILE A 77 2.91 5.78 3.89
CA ILE A 77 1.92 6.35 2.98
C ILE A 77 2.20 7.83 2.90
N THR A 78 2.57 8.30 1.71
CA THR A 78 2.90 9.72 1.54
C THR A 78 1.63 10.52 1.33
N PRO A 79 1.66 11.80 1.69
CA PRO A 79 0.56 12.66 1.28
C PRO A 79 0.51 12.69 -0.23
N LEU A 80 -0.67 12.71 -0.79
CA LEU A 80 -0.79 12.72 -2.21
C LEU A 80 -0.20 13.97 -2.78
N PRO A 81 0.63 13.84 -3.79
CA PRO A 81 1.12 15.00 -4.47
C PRO A 81 -0.01 15.64 -5.21
N ARG A 82 0.04 16.66 -5.31
CA ARG A 82 -0.95 17.11 -6.05
C ARG A 82 -0.62 17.54 -7.31
N ARG A 83 -0.46 17.14 -7.80
CA ARG A 83 -0.29 17.41 -8.81
C ARG A 83 -0.45 17.81 -9.25
#